data_8fde34fc16bb97854733d5a948f839de
#
_entry.id   8fde34fc16bb97854733d5a948f839de
#
_cell.length_a   1.000
_cell.length_b   1.000
_cell.length_c   1.000
_cell.angle_alpha   90.00
_cell.angle_beta   90.00
_cell.angle_gamma   90.00
#
_symmetry.space_group_name_H-M   'P 1'
#
loop_
_entity.id
_entity.type
_entity.pdbx_description
1 polymer ?
#
loop_
_entity_poly.entity_id
_entity_poly.type
_entity_poly.pdbx_seq_one_letter_code
_entity_poly.pdbx_strand_id
1 'polypeptide(L)'
;MKQESMKVLFFIRKSRLKKNGEAPIFLRVTINGQLDEVRIQRSIPLKLWDNVKERSKGKDRSSTELNSYIDALKVRLYQIHKELLCREALITPKNLLIKLFSKEERHLVLQTMRKCIDDWTSLIGTEYQPSTISRYNNCYESLQTVIKDFYRKEDITFHELNGEFIDRFEMHLRTVRKLSQNTLTKYMSCFRKFLGLARENGWL
;
A
#
# COMPACT_ATOMS: atom_id res chain seq x y z
N MET A 1 27.10 17.27 2.93
CA MET A 1 26.15 16.15 2.88
C MET A 1 26.75 15.08 1.97
N LYS A 2 27.02 13.85 2.46
CA LYS A 2 27.44 12.74 1.58
C LYS A 2 26.26 12.39 0.69
N GLN A 3 26.46 12.49 -0.61
CA GLN A 3 25.46 12.10 -1.60
C GLN A 3 25.26 10.59 -1.47
N GLU A 4 24.09 10.17 -1.00
CA GLU A 4 23.74 8.73 -0.91
C GLU A 4 23.71 8.13 -2.31
N SER A 5 24.61 7.18 -2.57
CA SER A 5 24.65 6.51 -3.85
C SER A 5 23.83 5.22 -3.79
N MET A 6 22.68 5.20 -4.46
CA MET A 6 21.90 3.98 -4.67
C MET A 6 22.19 3.40 -6.05
N LYS A 7 22.56 2.12 -6.11
CA LYS A 7 22.71 1.34 -7.34
C LYS A 7 21.72 0.19 -7.35
N VAL A 8 21.08 -0.02 -8.49
CA VAL A 8 20.08 -1.07 -8.73
C VAL A 8 20.57 -1.93 -9.90
N LEU A 9 20.65 -3.25 -9.71
CA LEU A 9 21.12 -4.18 -10.70
C LEU A 9 20.15 -5.37 -10.83
N PHE A 10 19.70 -5.68 -12.04
CA PHE A 10 19.00 -6.92 -12.33
C PHE A 10 19.95 -7.90 -13.02
N PHE A 11 20.00 -9.13 -12.53
CA PHE A 11 20.91 -10.14 -13.04
C PHE A 11 20.34 -11.56 -12.92
N ILE A 12 20.90 -12.49 -13.66
CA ILE A 12 20.55 -13.91 -13.60
C ILE A 12 21.66 -14.71 -12.91
N ARG A 13 21.28 -15.75 -12.16
CA ARG A 13 22.24 -16.72 -11.61
C ARG A 13 22.28 -17.98 -12.46
N LYS A 14 23.32 -18.12 -13.27
CA LYS A 14 23.54 -19.29 -14.14
C LYS A 14 23.70 -20.61 -13.35
N SER A 15 24.19 -20.54 -12.12
CA SER A 15 24.34 -21.71 -11.23
C SER A 15 23.03 -22.23 -10.65
N ARG A 16 21.90 -21.53 -10.83
CA ARG A 16 20.58 -21.90 -10.30
C ARG A 16 19.55 -22.08 -11.42
N LEU A 17 19.92 -22.79 -12.48
CA LEU A 17 18.99 -23.12 -13.56
C LEU A 17 17.84 -23.98 -13.05
N LYS A 18 16.64 -23.67 -13.52
CA LYS A 18 15.48 -24.54 -13.35
C LYS A 18 15.58 -25.76 -14.26
N LYS A 19 14.82 -26.81 -13.99
CA LYS A 19 14.74 -28.03 -14.81
C LYS A 19 14.37 -27.75 -16.29
N ASN A 20 13.66 -26.64 -16.55
CA ASN A 20 13.28 -26.19 -17.90
C ASN A 20 14.35 -25.32 -18.60
N GLY A 21 15.55 -25.21 -18.05
CA GLY A 21 16.65 -24.42 -18.64
C GLY A 21 16.57 -22.90 -18.43
N GLU A 22 15.60 -22.42 -17.66
CA GLU A 22 15.49 -21.02 -17.34
C GLU A 22 16.35 -20.62 -16.13
N ALA A 23 16.92 -19.43 -16.17
CA ALA A 23 17.63 -18.85 -15.04
C ALA A 23 16.71 -17.93 -14.22
N PRO A 24 16.72 -18.01 -12.89
CA PRO A 24 16.01 -17.06 -12.04
C PRO A 24 16.66 -15.68 -12.09
N ILE A 25 15.83 -14.66 -12.10
CA ILE A 25 16.25 -13.26 -12.09
C ILE A 25 16.29 -12.74 -10.64
N PHE A 26 17.34 -12.00 -10.33
CA PHE A 26 17.58 -11.38 -9.04
C PHE A 26 17.68 -9.87 -9.19
N LEU A 27 17.22 -9.17 -8.16
CA LEU A 27 17.41 -7.75 -7.96
C LEU A 27 18.42 -7.57 -6.84
N ARG A 28 19.48 -6.79 -7.11
CA ARG A 28 20.47 -6.32 -6.13
C ARG A 28 20.30 -4.83 -5.94
N VAL A 29 20.25 -4.41 -4.70
CA VAL A 29 20.28 -3.00 -4.30
C VAL A 29 21.54 -2.76 -3.50
N THR A 30 22.26 -1.72 -3.84
CA THR A 30 23.47 -1.27 -3.10
C THR A 30 23.29 0.16 -2.67
N ILE A 31 23.47 0.45 -1.38
CA ILE A 31 23.38 1.79 -0.78
C ILE A 31 24.61 1.98 0.11
N ASN A 32 25.39 3.02 -0.16
CA ASN A 32 26.58 3.36 0.63
C ASN A 32 27.54 2.16 0.85
N GLY A 33 27.70 1.30 -0.17
CA GLY A 33 28.55 0.12 -0.12
C GLY A 33 27.92 -1.14 0.49
N GLN A 34 26.80 -1.03 1.19
CA GLN A 34 26.03 -2.18 1.65
C GLN A 34 25.14 -2.71 0.53
N LEU A 35 25.04 -4.02 0.41
CA LEU A 35 24.20 -4.65 -0.63
C LEU A 35 23.24 -5.68 -0.02
N ASP A 36 22.09 -5.84 -0.66
CA ASP A 36 21.18 -6.96 -0.43
C ASP A 36 20.54 -7.41 -1.75
N GLU A 37 20.11 -8.66 -1.80
CA GLU A 37 19.62 -9.30 -3.00
C GLU A 37 18.33 -10.07 -2.75
N VAL A 38 17.43 -10.01 -3.73
CA VAL A 38 16.18 -10.77 -3.69
C VAL A 38 15.87 -11.38 -5.05
N ARG A 39 15.26 -12.55 -5.05
CA ARG A 39 14.72 -13.16 -6.27
C ARG A 39 13.37 -12.50 -6.60
N ILE A 40 13.22 -11.97 -7.83
CA ILE A 40 11.97 -11.30 -8.25
C ILE A 40 10.87 -12.27 -8.72
N GLN A 41 11.00 -13.57 -8.42
CA GLN A 41 10.05 -14.63 -8.78
C GLN A 41 9.75 -14.74 -10.29
N ARG A 42 10.66 -14.26 -11.12
CA ARG A 42 10.66 -14.39 -12.57
C ARG A 42 11.89 -15.18 -13.01
N SER A 43 11.80 -15.79 -14.17
CA SER A 43 12.89 -16.53 -14.79
C SER A 43 12.87 -16.32 -16.29
N ILE A 44 14.01 -16.54 -16.94
CA ILE A 44 14.18 -16.31 -18.37
C ILE A 44 15.16 -17.35 -18.94
N PRO A 45 14.96 -17.83 -20.18
CA PRO A 45 15.96 -18.61 -20.89
C PRO A 45 17.28 -17.83 -21.01
N LEU A 46 18.42 -18.50 -20.72
CA LEU A 46 19.75 -17.87 -20.71
C LEU A 46 20.04 -17.05 -21.97
N LYS A 47 19.66 -17.60 -23.16
CA LYS A 47 19.91 -16.97 -24.46
C LYS A 47 19.20 -15.63 -24.64
N LEU A 48 18.08 -15.41 -23.94
CA LEU A 48 17.27 -14.21 -24.06
C LEU A 48 17.66 -13.11 -23.08
N TRP A 49 18.57 -13.37 -22.13
CA TRP A 49 19.00 -12.35 -21.18
C TRP A 49 20.12 -11.46 -21.73
N ASP A 50 19.96 -10.16 -21.57
CA ASP A 50 20.98 -9.15 -21.84
C ASP A 50 21.61 -8.67 -20.51
N ASN A 51 22.88 -9.05 -20.29
CA ASN A 51 23.56 -8.66 -19.05
C ASN A 51 23.92 -7.16 -19.00
N VAL A 52 24.05 -6.49 -20.15
CA VAL A 52 24.40 -5.08 -20.22
C VAL A 52 23.16 -4.21 -20.00
N LYS A 53 22.06 -4.57 -20.68
CA LYS A 53 20.78 -3.85 -20.57
C LYS A 53 19.95 -4.32 -19.37
N GLU A 54 20.33 -5.39 -18.70
CA GLU A 54 19.63 -5.96 -17.54
C GLU A 54 18.16 -6.33 -17.84
N ARG A 55 17.88 -6.86 -19.06
CA ARG A 55 16.53 -7.17 -19.54
C ARG A 55 16.51 -8.27 -20.59
N SER A 56 15.30 -8.67 -20.97
CA SER A 56 15.13 -9.61 -22.09
C SER A 56 15.43 -8.96 -23.43
N LYS A 57 16.14 -9.70 -24.32
CA LYS A 57 16.36 -9.37 -25.74
C LYS A 57 15.17 -9.75 -26.62
N GLY A 58 14.28 -10.62 -26.14
CA GLY A 58 13.12 -11.10 -26.89
C GLY A 58 12.14 -9.99 -27.22
N LYS A 59 11.41 -10.18 -28.32
CA LYS A 59 10.34 -9.27 -28.77
C LYS A 59 8.95 -9.88 -28.59
N ASP A 60 8.88 -11.09 -28.06
CA ASP A 60 7.65 -11.78 -27.75
C ASP A 60 6.93 -11.13 -26.56
N ARG A 61 5.65 -11.45 -26.42
CA ARG A 61 4.79 -10.90 -25.35
C ARG A 61 5.37 -11.14 -23.96
N SER A 62 5.90 -12.33 -23.70
CA SER A 62 6.49 -12.69 -22.40
C SER A 62 7.72 -11.85 -22.07
N SER A 63 8.60 -11.59 -23.07
CA SER A 63 9.76 -10.71 -22.93
C SER A 63 9.36 -9.26 -22.67
N THR A 64 8.32 -8.77 -23.35
CA THR A 64 7.79 -7.42 -23.18
C THR A 64 7.18 -7.26 -21.77
N GLU A 65 6.38 -8.20 -21.32
CA GLU A 65 5.79 -8.20 -19.97
C GLU A 65 6.88 -8.26 -18.89
N LEU A 66 7.93 -9.08 -19.08
CA LEU A 66 9.06 -9.12 -18.16
C LEU A 66 9.81 -7.80 -18.09
N ASN A 67 10.08 -7.16 -19.22
CA ASN A 67 10.78 -5.88 -19.29
C ASN A 67 9.95 -4.79 -18.60
N SER A 68 8.65 -4.72 -18.86
CA SER A 68 7.72 -3.80 -18.20
C SER A 68 7.69 -4.02 -16.67
N TYR A 69 7.73 -5.27 -16.22
CA TYR A 69 7.80 -5.60 -14.80
C TYR A 69 9.10 -5.12 -14.14
N ILE A 70 10.25 -5.31 -14.82
CA ILE A 70 11.56 -4.82 -14.36
C ILE A 70 11.54 -3.28 -14.25
N ASP A 71 11.00 -2.59 -15.24
CA ASP A 71 10.90 -1.14 -15.25
C ASP A 71 9.98 -0.64 -14.12
N ALA A 72 8.84 -1.29 -13.90
CA ALA A 72 7.93 -0.98 -12.80
C ALA A 72 8.60 -1.16 -11.42
N LEU A 73 9.38 -2.22 -11.23
CA LEU A 73 10.16 -2.43 -10.00
C LEU A 73 11.21 -1.33 -9.79
N LYS A 74 11.91 -0.91 -10.85
CA LYS A 74 12.87 0.22 -10.78
C LYS A 74 12.18 1.50 -10.32
N VAL A 75 11.07 1.87 -10.98
CA VAL A 75 10.31 3.08 -10.63
C VAL A 75 9.85 3.04 -9.17
N ARG A 76 9.25 1.92 -8.74
CA ARG A 76 8.75 1.75 -7.37
C ARG A 76 9.88 1.83 -6.34
N LEU A 77 11.04 1.24 -6.63
CA LEU A 77 12.20 1.28 -5.76
C LEU A 77 12.70 2.72 -5.54
N TYR A 78 12.81 3.52 -6.61
CA TYR A 78 13.19 4.93 -6.51
C TYR A 78 12.16 5.77 -5.76
N GLN A 79 10.86 5.47 -5.91
CA GLN A 79 9.80 6.13 -5.12
C GLN A 79 9.95 5.85 -3.63
N ILE A 80 10.10 4.56 -3.25
CA ILE A 80 10.31 4.15 -1.85
C ILE A 80 11.56 4.81 -1.28
N HIS A 81 12.66 4.85 -2.04
CA HIS A 81 13.89 5.51 -1.61
C HIS A 81 13.66 7.00 -1.33
N LYS A 82 12.97 7.71 -2.23
CA LYS A 82 12.61 9.12 -2.06
C LYS A 82 11.72 9.35 -0.83
N GLU A 83 10.71 8.49 -0.61
CA GLU A 83 9.85 8.56 0.57
C GLU A 83 10.62 8.39 1.88
N LEU A 84 11.57 7.45 1.92
CA LEU A 84 12.42 7.22 3.09
C LEU A 84 13.36 8.39 3.36
N LEU A 85 13.94 8.98 2.31
CA LEU A 85 14.75 10.21 2.42
C LEU A 85 13.96 11.37 3.03
N CYS A 86 12.73 11.59 2.56
CA CYS A 86 11.86 12.66 3.08
C CYS A 86 11.45 12.45 4.55
N ARG A 87 11.47 11.20 5.04
CA ARG A 87 11.11 10.87 6.43
C ARG A 87 12.34 10.78 7.36
N GLU A 88 13.53 11.12 6.87
CA GLU A 88 14.80 10.97 7.61
C GLU A 88 15.00 9.56 8.22
N ALA A 89 14.40 8.55 7.58
CA ALA A 89 14.47 7.18 8.06
C ALA A 89 15.79 6.51 7.68
N LEU A 90 16.25 5.56 8.49
CA LEU A 90 17.44 4.76 8.18
C LEU A 90 17.22 3.97 6.88
N ILE A 91 17.97 4.34 5.83
CA ILE A 91 17.87 3.71 4.52
C ILE A 91 18.93 2.60 4.42
N THR A 92 18.45 1.36 4.39
CA THR A 92 19.29 0.18 4.14
C THR A 92 18.75 -0.59 2.94
N PRO A 93 19.60 -1.32 2.17
CA PRO A 93 19.14 -2.16 1.07
C PRO A 93 18.06 -3.14 1.51
N LYS A 94 18.21 -3.75 2.70
CA LYS A 94 17.25 -4.69 3.27
C LYS A 94 15.87 -4.07 3.50
N ASN A 95 15.81 -2.88 4.14
CA ASN A 95 14.54 -2.18 4.39
C ASN A 95 13.84 -1.77 3.10
N LEU A 96 14.63 -1.35 2.09
CA LEU A 96 14.11 -1.03 0.75
C LEU A 96 13.48 -2.25 0.07
N LEU A 97 14.18 -3.39 0.08
CA LEU A 97 13.69 -4.63 -0.52
C LEU A 97 12.47 -5.18 0.23
N ILE A 98 12.47 -5.12 1.57
CA ILE A 98 11.30 -5.49 2.36
C ILE A 98 10.10 -4.64 1.93
N LYS A 99 10.23 -3.31 1.89
CA LYS A 99 9.13 -2.42 1.46
C LYS A 99 8.70 -2.65 0.00
N LEU A 100 9.66 -2.94 -0.90
CA LEU A 100 9.35 -3.21 -2.31
C LEU A 100 8.50 -4.48 -2.50
N PHE A 101 8.79 -5.54 -1.72
CA PHE A 101 8.13 -6.85 -1.85
C PHE A 101 7.14 -7.15 -0.73
N SER A 102 7.11 -6.34 0.35
CA SER A 102 5.96 -6.39 1.24
C SER A 102 4.74 -6.10 0.34
N LYS A 103 3.77 -7.00 0.37
CA LYS A 103 2.42 -6.60 -0.04
C LYS A 103 2.16 -5.36 0.79
N GLU A 104 1.94 -4.20 0.15
CA GLU A 104 1.26 -3.12 0.85
C GLU A 104 0.06 -3.80 1.48
N GLU A 105 0.01 -3.88 2.79
CA GLU A 105 -1.23 -4.21 3.45
C GLU A 105 -2.17 -3.13 2.95
N ARG A 106 -2.99 -3.49 1.97
CA ARG A 106 -4.03 -2.59 1.49
C ARG A 106 -5.00 -2.50 2.65
N HIS A 107 -4.73 -1.55 3.52
CA HIS A 107 -5.66 -1.27 4.60
C HIS A 107 -6.99 -0.87 3.97
N LEU A 108 -7.97 -1.74 4.14
CA LEU A 108 -9.33 -1.50 3.71
C LEU A 108 -10.02 -0.65 4.78
N VAL A 109 -10.80 0.33 4.34
CA VAL A 109 -11.40 1.35 5.22
C VAL A 109 -12.33 0.74 6.26
N LEU A 110 -13.28 -0.10 5.83
CA LEU A 110 -14.25 -0.72 6.74
C LEU A 110 -13.59 -1.76 7.64
N GLN A 111 -12.73 -2.61 7.09
CA GLN A 111 -12.01 -3.61 7.87
C GLN A 111 -11.17 -2.96 8.96
N THR A 112 -10.44 -1.90 8.63
CA THR A 112 -9.60 -1.17 9.59
C THR A 112 -10.46 -0.46 10.63
N MET A 113 -11.54 0.19 10.22
CA MET A 113 -12.44 0.88 11.14
C MET A 113 -13.12 -0.10 12.11
N ARG A 114 -13.54 -1.28 11.63
CA ARG A 114 -14.10 -2.33 12.48
C ARG A 114 -13.11 -2.75 13.55
N LYS A 115 -11.86 -3.03 13.17
CA LYS A 115 -10.80 -3.38 14.10
C LYS A 115 -10.58 -2.29 15.17
N CYS A 116 -10.52 -1.01 14.76
CA CYS A 116 -10.41 0.09 15.71
C CYS A 116 -11.60 0.15 16.68
N ILE A 117 -12.84 -0.06 16.18
CA ILE A 117 -14.04 -0.08 17.04
C ILE A 117 -13.97 -1.22 18.03
N ASP A 118 -13.53 -2.41 17.63
CA ASP A 118 -13.38 -3.57 18.50
C ASP A 118 -12.32 -3.28 19.59
N ASP A 119 -11.19 -2.69 19.23
CA ASP A 119 -10.14 -2.26 20.16
C ASP A 119 -10.70 -1.21 21.16
N TRP A 120 -11.41 -0.20 20.69
CA TRP A 120 -12.02 0.83 21.54
C TRP A 120 -13.15 0.30 22.43
N THR A 121 -13.85 -0.73 21.97
CA THR A 121 -14.89 -1.42 22.77
C THR A 121 -14.29 -2.07 24.00
N SER A 122 -13.08 -2.61 23.91
CA SER A 122 -12.36 -3.19 25.05
C SER A 122 -11.97 -2.15 26.11
N LEU A 123 -11.96 -0.87 25.75
CA LEU A 123 -11.62 0.27 26.63
C LEU A 123 -12.85 0.98 27.21
N ILE A 124 -14.04 0.39 27.08
CA ILE A 124 -15.26 0.93 27.71
C ILE A 124 -15.10 0.94 29.24
N GLY A 125 -15.43 2.07 29.84
CA GLY A 125 -15.32 2.26 31.28
C GLY A 125 -14.00 2.88 31.75
N THR A 126 -12.96 2.86 30.91
CA THR A 126 -11.69 3.57 31.15
C THR A 126 -11.55 4.82 30.27
N GLU A 127 -11.53 4.65 28.96
CA GLU A 127 -11.30 5.75 28.00
C GLU A 127 -12.55 6.10 27.18
N TYR A 128 -13.44 5.15 26.97
CA TYR A 128 -14.62 5.31 26.13
C TYR A 128 -15.93 5.06 26.89
N GLN A 129 -16.93 5.88 26.55
CA GLN A 129 -18.31 5.66 26.99
C GLN A 129 -19.05 4.76 25.97
N PRO A 130 -19.99 3.90 26.41
CA PRO A 130 -20.80 3.04 25.52
C PRO A 130 -21.49 3.84 24.40
N SER A 131 -21.99 5.03 24.71
CA SER A 131 -22.61 5.93 23.73
C SER A 131 -21.67 6.43 22.63
N THR A 132 -20.37 6.51 22.93
CA THR A 132 -19.34 6.87 21.95
C THR A 132 -19.09 5.71 20.99
N ILE A 133 -18.96 4.48 21.50
CA ILE A 133 -18.80 3.29 20.66
C ILE A 133 -20.03 3.07 19.79
N SER A 134 -21.24 3.24 20.33
CA SER A 134 -22.48 3.17 19.53
C SER A 134 -22.46 4.16 18.35
N ARG A 135 -21.93 5.37 18.57
CA ARG A 135 -21.79 6.38 17.50
C ARG A 135 -20.80 5.98 16.42
N TYR A 136 -19.67 5.35 16.79
CA TYR A 136 -18.71 4.81 15.81
C TYR A 136 -19.32 3.67 15.00
N ASN A 137 -20.08 2.76 15.63
CA ASN A 137 -20.80 1.71 14.94
C ASN A 137 -21.80 2.27 13.90
N ASN A 138 -22.60 3.25 14.31
CA ASN A 138 -23.55 3.90 13.39
C ASN A 138 -22.83 4.63 12.22
N CYS A 139 -21.68 5.25 12.49
CA CYS A 139 -20.83 5.85 11.45
C CYS A 139 -20.32 4.78 10.48
N TYR A 140 -19.83 3.65 10.98
CA TYR A 140 -19.39 2.50 10.21
C TYR A 140 -20.49 1.97 9.29
N GLU A 141 -21.70 1.74 9.79
CA GLU A 141 -22.84 1.28 9.00
C GLU A 141 -23.20 2.25 7.86
N SER A 142 -23.13 3.56 8.16
CA SER A 142 -23.38 4.58 7.14
C SER A 142 -22.29 4.60 6.07
N LEU A 143 -21.01 4.42 6.45
CA LEU A 143 -19.90 4.28 5.49
C LEU A 143 -20.05 3.02 4.64
N GLN A 144 -20.40 1.89 5.25
CA GLN A 144 -20.64 0.63 4.54
C GLN A 144 -21.73 0.78 3.48
N THR A 145 -22.83 1.46 3.82
CA THR A 145 -23.92 1.74 2.87
C THR A 145 -23.43 2.59 1.70
N VAL A 146 -22.69 3.67 1.97
CA VAL A 146 -22.14 4.55 0.92
C VAL A 146 -21.18 3.80 0.01
N ILE A 147 -20.28 3.00 0.56
CA ILE A 147 -19.31 2.20 -0.21
C ILE A 147 -20.05 1.22 -1.11
N LYS A 148 -21.05 0.51 -0.58
CA LYS A 148 -21.83 -0.46 -1.34
C LYS A 148 -22.65 0.20 -2.43
N ASP A 149 -23.33 1.29 -2.15
CA ASP A 149 -24.28 1.92 -3.08
C ASP A 149 -23.59 2.68 -4.21
N PHE A 150 -22.54 3.45 -3.90
CA PHE A 150 -21.85 4.29 -4.88
C PHE A 150 -20.67 3.60 -5.55
N TYR A 151 -19.88 2.80 -4.81
CA TYR A 151 -18.69 2.17 -5.35
C TYR A 151 -18.92 0.74 -5.80
N ARG A 152 -20.08 0.14 -5.48
CA ARG A 152 -20.43 -1.27 -5.81
C ARG A 152 -19.38 -2.26 -5.32
N LYS A 153 -18.75 -1.97 -4.17
CA LYS A 153 -17.71 -2.77 -3.53
C LYS A 153 -18.14 -3.13 -2.12
N GLU A 154 -17.56 -4.20 -1.59
CA GLU A 154 -17.72 -4.57 -0.17
C GLU A 154 -16.89 -3.67 0.74
N ASP A 155 -15.72 -3.20 0.27
CA ASP A 155 -14.84 -2.28 0.98
C ASP A 155 -13.95 -1.52 -0.03
N ILE A 156 -13.33 -0.43 0.39
CA ILE A 156 -12.40 0.38 -0.42
C ILE A 156 -11.08 0.59 0.31
N THR A 157 -10.04 0.90 -0.45
CA THR A 157 -8.73 1.27 0.12
C THR A 157 -8.72 2.73 0.57
N PHE A 158 -7.83 3.10 1.50
CA PHE A 158 -7.68 4.50 1.92
C PHE A 158 -7.32 5.43 0.76
N HIS A 159 -6.64 4.94 -0.28
CA HIS A 159 -6.33 5.72 -1.49
C HIS A 159 -7.55 6.13 -2.32
N GLU A 160 -8.67 5.43 -2.14
CA GLU A 160 -9.94 5.75 -2.81
C GLU A 160 -10.75 6.80 -2.04
N LEU A 161 -10.34 7.16 -0.81
CA LEU A 161 -10.94 8.24 -0.03
C LEU A 161 -10.45 9.59 -0.57
N ASN A 162 -11.30 10.25 -1.31
CA ASN A 162 -11.06 11.58 -1.85
C ASN A 162 -12.13 12.58 -1.36
N GLY A 163 -12.05 13.84 -1.79
CA GLY A 163 -13.03 14.86 -1.44
C GLY A 163 -14.45 14.47 -1.86
N GLU A 164 -14.62 13.88 -3.04
CA GLU A 164 -15.91 13.41 -3.56
C GLU A 164 -16.54 12.35 -2.64
N PHE A 165 -15.74 11.42 -2.09
CA PHE A 165 -16.23 10.44 -1.12
C PHE A 165 -16.79 11.12 0.13
N ILE A 166 -16.09 12.13 0.65
CA ILE A 166 -16.51 12.86 1.86
C ILE A 166 -17.83 13.58 1.62
N ASP A 167 -17.97 14.26 0.48
CA ASP A 167 -19.20 14.95 0.08
C ASP A 167 -20.38 13.98 -0.07
N ARG A 168 -20.15 12.83 -0.71
CA ARG A 168 -21.16 11.76 -0.86
C ARG A 168 -21.57 11.17 0.48
N PHE A 169 -20.62 10.98 1.39
CA PHE A 169 -20.90 10.48 2.74
C PHE A 169 -21.74 11.51 3.53
N GLU A 170 -21.40 12.78 3.48
CA GLU A 170 -22.19 13.84 4.12
C GLU A 170 -23.60 13.92 3.51
N MET A 171 -23.72 13.86 2.19
CA MET A 171 -25.02 13.87 1.51
C MET A 171 -25.88 12.68 1.93
N HIS A 172 -25.31 11.47 2.02
CA HIS A 172 -26.01 10.28 2.50
C HIS A 172 -26.54 10.47 3.92
N LEU A 173 -25.72 11.02 4.83
CA LEU A 173 -26.16 11.30 6.20
C LEU A 173 -27.32 12.30 6.27
N ARG A 174 -27.34 13.30 5.36
CA ARG A 174 -28.43 14.30 5.27
C ARG A 174 -29.70 13.76 4.66
N THR A 175 -29.59 13.06 3.53
CA THR A 175 -30.74 12.72 2.67
C THR A 175 -31.32 11.35 3.00
N VAL A 176 -30.49 10.34 3.19
CA VAL A 176 -30.90 8.95 3.44
C VAL A 176 -31.14 8.71 4.93
N ARG A 177 -30.16 9.07 5.76
CA ARG A 177 -30.28 8.92 7.23
C ARG A 177 -31.09 10.05 7.88
N LYS A 178 -31.36 11.14 7.15
CA LYS A 178 -32.13 12.32 7.59
C LYS A 178 -31.71 12.84 8.96
N LEU A 179 -30.40 12.89 9.21
CA LEU A 179 -29.84 13.32 10.49
C LEU A 179 -29.99 14.84 10.68
N SER A 180 -30.29 15.25 11.92
CA SER A 180 -30.19 16.66 12.29
C SER A 180 -28.75 17.18 12.19
N GLN A 181 -28.57 18.48 11.99
CA GLN A 181 -27.25 19.10 11.83
C GLN A 181 -26.29 18.75 12.97
N ASN A 182 -26.76 18.75 14.22
CA ASN A 182 -25.95 18.37 15.40
C ASN A 182 -25.47 16.92 15.33
N THR A 183 -26.35 15.99 14.92
CA THR A 183 -26.01 14.57 14.81
C THR A 183 -25.05 14.34 13.65
N LEU A 184 -25.29 14.97 12.51
CA LEU A 184 -24.41 14.93 11.35
C LEU A 184 -22.99 15.38 11.71
N THR A 185 -22.83 16.52 12.39
CA THR A 185 -21.53 17.03 12.86
C THR A 185 -20.80 16.00 13.74
N LYS A 186 -21.53 15.29 14.61
CA LYS A 186 -20.94 14.24 15.46
C LYS A 186 -20.46 13.05 14.64
N TYR A 187 -21.18 12.61 13.59
CA TYR A 187 -20.77 11.53 12.70
C TYR A 187 -19.54 11.92 11.87
N MET A 188 -19.56 13.13 11.30
CA MET A 188 -18.40 13.66 10.56
C MET A 188 -17.17 13.79 11.46
N SER A 189 -17.34 14.15 12.72
CA SER A 189 -16.25 14.20 13.70
C SER A 189 -15.69 12.80 14.01
N CYS A 190 -16.55 11.78 14.14
CA CYS A 190 -16.11 10.38 14.29
C CYS A 190 -15.28 9.92 13.09
N PHE A 191 -15.75 10.19 11.87
CA PHE A 191 -15.04 9.84 10.65
C PHE A 191 -13.70 10.59 10.54
N ARG A 192 -13.69 11.89 10.83
CA ARG A 192 -12.45 12.70 10.83
C ARG A 192 -11.42 12.16 11.83
N LYS A 193 -11.85 11.79 13.05
CA LYS A 193 -10.96 11.20 14.06
C LYS A 193 -10.35 9.88 13.56
N PHE A 194 -11.16 9.03 12.92
CA PHE A 194 -10.68 7.80 12.30
C PHE A 194 -9.66 8.05 11.17
N LEU A 195 -9.91 9.04 10.29
CA LEU A 195 -8.95 9.43 9.24
C LEU A 195 -7.65 10.01 9.84
N GLY A 196 -7.73 10.74 10.95
CA GLY A 196 -6.56 11.21 11.69
C GLY A 196 -5.68 10.05 12.16
N LEU A 197 -6.30 9.04 12.77
CA LEU A 197 -5.61 7.81 13.19
C LEU A 197 -5.01 7.07 11.99
N ALA A 198 -5.73 6.99 10.88
CA ALA A 198 -5.23 6.36 9.66
C ALA A 198 -3.97 7.07 9.11
N ARG A 199 -3.94 8.40 9.17
CA ARG A 199 -2.77 9.19 8.77
C ARG A 199 -1.59 8.99 9.71
N GLU A 200 -1.82 8.98 11.02
CA GLU A 200 -0.77 8.74 12.03
C GLU A 200 -0.12 7.35 11.85
N ASN A 201 -0.90 6.34 11.47
CA ASN A 201 -0.42 4.99 11.20
C ASN A 201 0.12 4.80 9.76
N GLY A 202 0.05 5.83 8.91
CA GLY A 202 0.55 5.76 7.53
C GLY A 202 -0.29 4.90 6.59
N TRP A 203 -1.60 4.72 6.87
CA TRP A 203 -2.55 4.00 6.01
C TRP A 203 -3.17 4.92 4.94
N LEU A 204 -3.12 6.23 5.18
CA LEU A 204 -3.63 7.29 4.32
C LEU A 204 -2.47 8.12 3.77
#